data_bd4fa4c1001342491eda5c0452101c73
#
_entry.id   bd4fa4c1001342491eda5c0452101c73
#
_cell.length_a   1.000
_cell.length_b   1.000
_cell.length_c   1.000
_cell.angle_alpha   90.00
_cell.angle_beta   90.00
_cell.angle_gamma   90.00
#
_symmetry.space_group_name_H-M   'P 1'
#
loop_
_entity.id
_entity.type
_entity.pdbx_description
1 polymer ?
#
loop_
_entity_poly.entity_id
_entity_poly.type
_entity_poly.pdbx_seq_one_letter_code
_entity_poly.pdbx_strand_id
1 'polypeptide(L)'
;MPDCLVPDGARMKGYTAERYDYDGRYLYVTLSCNGPKSQIDDEGYSCDSGDAAGGKILRYPVDQSGHLGSYDDITPCGGPYSYSRDRANECGFGGICSSPQVPGLLAASTLSEKRGDIVFISRDYGDTWEVNLHKLDNNRIYFNTSYMKPEFNGNTSLIHWLSDIKINPFDYNDVIFNTGTGVFGTYNFTSDDCKWCDRCFGIEETVHINVYSPHAGDVIAIDAVGDLGGFAFTKTDMPCTNSFADADGNRYITCINADYTDNNPNRVVVT
;
A
#
# COMPACT_ATOMS: atom_id res chain seq x y z
N MET A 1 -0.20 -0.30 -24.58
CA MET A 1 0.79 0.70 -24.14
C MET A 1 1.46 1.25 -25.40
N PRO A 2 1.65 2.56 -25.54
CA PRO A 2 2.38 3.10 -26.70
C PRO A 2 3.80 2.49 -26.77
N ASP A 3 4.25 2.13 -27.96
CA ASP A 3 5.56 1.49 -28.16
C ASP A 3 6.74 2.33 -27.60
N CYS A 4 6.56 3.65 -27.47
CA CYS A 4 7.55 4.56 -26.86
C CYS A 4 7.72 4.37 -25.34
N LEU A 5 6.80 3.73 -24.67
CA LEU A 5 6.87 3.43 -23.22
C LEU A 5 7.34 2.01 -22.94
N VAL A 6 7.65 1.24 -23.97
CA VAL A 6 8.19 -0.12 -23.85
C VAL A 6 9.66 -0.09 -24.20
N PRO A 7 10.56 -0.49 -23.31
CA PRO A 7 11.99 -0.56 -23.62
C PRO A 7 12.27 -1.41 -24.86
N ASP A 8 13.10 -0.90 -25.80
CA ASP A 8 13.55 -1.64 -26.96
C ASP A 8 14.21 -2.96 -26.55
N GLY A 9 13.80 -4.06 -27.15
CA GLY A 9 14.32 -5.41 -26.92
C GLY A 9 13.71 -6.12 -25.71
N ALA A 10 13.02 -5.42 -24.85
CA ALA A 10 12.19 -5.98 -23.81
C ALA A 10 10.75 -5.57 -24.12
N ARG A 11 10.13 -6.20 -25.06
CA ARG A 11 8.73 -6.55 -24.78
C ARG A 11 8.85 -7.41 -23.54
N MET A 12 8.94 -6.72 -22.41
CA MET A 12 8.96 -7.35 -21.10
C MET A 12 7.54 -7.88 -20.94
N LYS A 13 7.39 -9.07 -21.45
CA LYS A 13 6.15 -9.81 -21.42
C LYS A 13 5.67 -9.70 -19.99
N GLY A 14 4.48 -9.12 -19.79
CA GLY A 14 3.87 -8.97 -18.49
C GLY A 14 4.17 -7.67 -17.71
N TYR A 15 4.92 -6.70 -18.22
CA TYR A 15 5.04 -5.41 -17.54
C TYR A 15 3.86 -4.50 -17.87
N THR A 16 3.23 -3.98 -16.82
CA THR A 16 2.14 -3.01 -16.88
C THR A 16 2.63 -1.69 -16.29
N ALA A 17 2.29 -0.56 -16.92
CA ALA A 17 2.51 0.75 -16.31
C ALA A 17 1.48 0.96 -15.20
N GLU A 18 1.99 1.22 -13.99
CA GLU A 18 1.15 1.44 -12.80
C GLU A 18 0.80 2.91 -12.65
N ARG A 19 1.82 3.76 -12.58
CA ARG A 19 1.67 5.20 -12.38
C ARG A 19 2.67 5.96 -13.24
N TYR A 20 2.37 7.22 -13.45
CA TYR A 20 3.28 8.17 -14.06
C TYR A 20 3.22 9.51 -13.34
N ASP A 21 4.29 10.28 -13.49
CA ASP A 21 4.39 11.66 -13.04
C ASP A 21 5.28 12.48 -13.96
N TYR A 22 5.04 13.78 -14.06
CA TYR A 22 5.79 14.68 -14.91
C TYR A 22 6.17 15.96 -14.16
N ASP A 23 7.47 16.23 -14.04
CA ASP A 23 8.03 17.35 -13.28
C ASP A 23 8.31 18.62 -14.11
N GLY A 24 7.88 18.64 -15.36
CA GLY A 24 8.18 19.72 -16.32
C GLY A 24 9.42 19.45 -17.17
N ARG A 25 10.24 18.46 -16.85
CA ARG A 25 11.46 18.06 -17.57
C ARG A 25 11.47 16.59 -17.92
N TYR A 26 11.03 15.75 -16.98
CA TYR A 26 11.05 14.30 -17.13
C TYR A 26 9.65 13.71 -16.90
N LEU A 27 9.32 12.72 -17.71
CA LEU A 27 8.22 11.79 -17.43
C LEU A 27 8.80 10.57 -16.71
N TYR A 28 8.28 10.28 -15.53
CA TYR A 28 8.58 9.11 -14.74
C TYR A 28 7.47 8.09 -14.90
N VAL A 29 7.81 6.81 -15.05
CA VAL A 29 6.82 5.73 -15.20
C VAL A 29 7.22 4.57 -14.30
N THR A 30 6.32 4.15 -13.42
CA THR A 30 6.49 2.90 -12.67
C THR A 30 5.89 1.74 -13.43
N LEU A 31 6.54 0.60 -13.36
CA LEU A 31 6.14 -0.63 -14.01
C LEU A 31 6.08 -1.76 -12.99
N SER A 32 5.10 -2.64 -13.17
CA SER A 32 5.01 -3.92 -12.46
C SER A 32 4.80 -5.06 -13.45
N CYS A 33 5.30 -6.24 -13.13
CA CYS A 33 4.91 -7.47 -13.79
C CYS A 33 4.49 -8.51 -12.76
N ASN A 34 3.52 -9.33 -13.11
CA ASN A 34 3.01 -10.34 -12.23
C ASN A 34 3.82 -11.63 -12.29
N GLY A 35 3.92 -12.27 -11.14
CA GLY A 35 4.54 -13.58 -11.03
C GLY A 35 3.70 -14.69 -11.66
N PRO A 36 4.27 -15.90 -11.79
CA PRO A 36 3.64 -17.02 -12.48
C PRO A 36 2.42 -17.63 -11.78
N LYS A 37 1.93 -17.03 -10.69
CA LYS A 37 0.83 -17.57 -9.87
C LYS A 37 -0.50 -16.85 -10.03
N SER A 38 -0.53 -15.70 -10.65
CA SER A 38 -1.76 -14.95 -10.87
C SER A 38 -2.47 -15.39 -12.14
N GLN A 39 -3.68 -14.95 -12.35
CA GLN A 39 -4.47 -15.27 -13.52
C GLN A 39 -3.68 -14.95 -14.79
N ILE A 40 -3.31 -15.99 -15.48
CA ILE A 40 -2.51 -15.96 -16.68
C ILE A 40 -3.47 -15.75 -17.85
N ASP A 41 -3.23 -14.73 -18.67
CA ASP A 41 -3.91 -14.62 -19.96
C ASP A 41 -3.51 -15.77 -20.90
N ASP A 42 -4.14 -15.88 -22.07
CA ASP A 42 -3.88 -16.93 -23.07
C ASP A 42 -2.41 -16.96 -23.55
N GLU A 43 -1.64 -15.91 -23.28
CA GLU A 43 -0.20 -15.81 -23.58
C GLU A 43 0.71 -16.08 -22.37
N GLY A 44 0.15 -16.30 -21.19
CA GLY A 44 0.89 -16.60 -19.97
C GLY A 44 1.23 -15.39 -19.12
N TYR A 45 0.50 -14.27 -19.25
CA TYR A 45 0.72 -13.04 -18.48
C TYR A 45 -0.51 -12.66 -17.67
N SER A 46 -0.28 -12.13 -16.48
CA SER A 46 -1.31 -11.57 -15.64
C SER A 46 -1.33 -10.04 -15.71
N CYS A 47 -2.52 -9.47 -15.62
CA CYS A 47 -2.74 -8.03 -15.53
C CYS A 47 -3.02 -7.56 -14.09
N ASP A 48 -2.99 -8.47 -13.11
CA ASP A 48 -3.22 -8.13 -11.71
C ASP A 48 -1.90 -7.73 -11.03
N SER A 49 -1.80 -6.48 -10.61
CA SER A 49 -0.64 -5.95 -9.90
C SER A 49 -0.54 -6.41 -8.43
N GLY A 50 -1.55 -7.11 -7.92
CA GLY A 50 -1.58 -7.58 -6.52
C GLY A 50 -0.50 -8.60 -6.16
N ASP A 51 0.06 -9.30 -7.15
CA ASP A 51 1.12 -10.31 -7.01
C ASP A 51 2.37 -9.95 -7.82
N ALA A 52 2.74 -8.68 -7.84
CA ALA A 52 3.87 -8.22 -8.62
C ALA A 52 5.17 -8.94 -8.24
N ALA A 53 5.81 -9.55 -9.24
CA ALA A 53 7.06 -10.31 -9.11
C ALA A 53 8.28 -9.59 -9.70
N GLY A 54 8.07 -8.45 -10.32
CA GLY A 54 9.12 -7.61 -10.88
C GLY A 54 8.63 -6.21 -11.16
N GLY A 55 9.54 -5.25 -11.24
CA GLY A 55 9.19 -3.87 -11.49
C GLY A 55 10.36 -3.02 -11.93
N LYS A 56 10.03 -1.84 -12.43
CA LYS A 56 10.99 -0.81 -12.83
C LYS A 56 10.44 0.58 -12.59
N ILE A 57 11.36 1.54 -12.47
CA ILE A 57 11.07 2.97 -12.63
C ILE A 57 11.89 3.48 -13.80
N LEU A 58 11.20 4.04 -14.80
CA LEU A 58 11.82 4.60 -16.00
C LEU A 58 11.64 6.11 -16.00
N ARG A 59 12.68 6.83 -16.42
CA ARG A 59 12.69 8.29 -16.59
C ARG A 59 12.94 8.62 -18.06
N TYR A 60 12.02 9.39 -18.64
CA TYR A 60 12.10 9.87 -20.02
C TYR A 60 12.31 11.37 -20.05
N PRO A 61 13.35 11.90 -20.68
CA PRO A 61 13.44 13.33 -20.94
C PRO A 61 12.33 13.75 -21.92
N VAL A 62 11.69 14.88 -21.65
CA VAL A 62 10.63 15.44 -22.49
C VAL A 62 11.12 16.74 -23.10
N ASP A 63 11.09 16.84 -24.43
CA ASP A 63 11.49 18.06 -25.11
C ASP A 63 10.39 19.14 -25.09
N GLN A 64 10.71 20.34 -25.58
CA GLN A 64 9.77 21.46 -25.60
C GLN A 64 8.52 21.23 -26.48
N SER A 65 8.57 20.25 -27.37
CA SER A 65 7.45 19.82 -28.22
C SER A 65 6.64 18.69 -27.62
N GLY A 66 7.02 18.19 -26.42
CA GLY A 66 6.38 17.11 -25.73
C GLY A 66 6.82 15.71 -26.21
N HIS A 67 7.86 15.59 -27.03
CA HIS A 67 8.37 14.30 -27.44
C HIS A 67 9.26 13.69 -26.37
N LEU A 68 9.15 12.37 -26.23
CA LEU A 68 9.96 11.59 -25.30
C LEU A 68 11.30 11.22 -25.93
N GLY A 69 12.40 11.46 -25.20
CA GLY A 69 13.72 10.92 -25.52
C GLY A 69 13.86 9.45 -25.08
N SER A 70 15.10 8.94 -25.21
CA SER A 70 15.42 7.62 -24.69
C SER A 70 15.29 7.60 -23.16
N TYR A 71 14.80 6.48 -22.63
CA TYR A 71 14.64 6.34 -21.18
C TYR A 71 15.94 6.00 -20.46
N ASP A 72 16.00 6.41 -19.20
CA ASP A 72 16.94 5.90 -18.21
C ASP A 72 16.21 4.93 -17.26
N ASP A 73 16.83 3.82 -16.92
CA ASP A 73 16.36 2.92 -15.86
C ASP A 73 16.87 3.45 -14.52
N ILE A 74 16.01 4.11 -13.77
CA ILE A 74 16.31 4.72 -12.48
C ILE A 74 15.77 3.90 -11.31
N THR A 75 15.50 2.60 -11.52
CA THR A 75 14.97 1.72 -10.49
C THR A 75 15.86 1.73 -9.25
N PRO A 76 15.30 1.96 -8.04
CA PRO A 76 16.05 1.93 -6.79
C PRO A 76 16.83 0.63 -6.63
N CYS A 77 18.09 0.72 -6.25
CA CYS A 77 18.95 -0.43 -5.97
C CYS A 77 19.92 -0.10 -4.83
N GLY A 78 20.25 -1.09 -4.01
CA GLY A 78 21.10 -0.90 -2.84
C GLY A 78 20.34 -0.31 -1.63
N GLY A 79 21.08 0.04 -0.58
CA GLY A 79 20.55 0.60 0.65
C GLY A 79 20.72 -0.33 1.86
N PRO A 80 20.32 0.11 3.07
CA PRO A 80 20.56 -0.60 4.33
C PRO A 80 19.90 -1.98 4.40
N TYR A 81 18.90 -2.23 3.55
CA TYR A 81 18.19 -3.51 3.47
C TYR A 81 18.68 -4.43 2.35
N SER A 82 19.88 -4.12 1.79
CA SER A 82 20.47 -4.90 0.69
C SER A 82 19.54 -5.02 -0.52
N TYR A 83 18.74 -3.98 -0.79
CA TYR A 83 17.91 -3.91 -1.97
C TYR A 83 18.84 -3.81 -3.19
N SER A 84 18.86 -4.82 -4.04
CA SER A 84 19.70 -4.88 -5.23
C SER A 84 18.84 -4.82 -6.48
N ARG A 85 19.44 -4.44 -7.63
CA ARG A 85 18.73 -4.50 -8.91
C ARG A 85 18.17 -5.88 -9.23
N ASP A 86 18.84 -6.92 -8.77
CA ASP A 86 18.38 -8.28 -8.96
C ASP A 86 17.12 -8.56 -8.12
N ARG A 87 16.95 -7.84 -7.00
CA ARG A 87 15.75 -7.92 -6.15
C ARG A 87 14.61 -6.99 -6.60
N ALA A 88 14.88 -5.98 -7.41
CA ALA A 88 13.83 -5.22 -8.09
C ALA A 88 12.98 -6.12 -9.01
N ASN A 89 13.45 -7.33 -9.29
CA ASN A 89 12.70 -8.35 -9.99
C ASN A 89 11.79 -9.20 -9.06
N GLU A 90 11.74 -8.91 -7.76
CA GLU A 90 10.90 -9.64 -6.81
C GLU A 90 9.66 -8.84 -6.37
N CYS A 91 9.54 -7.58 -6.76
CA CYS A 91 8.38 -6.72 -6.47
C CYS A 91 8.13 -5.73 -7.61
N GLY A 92 6.90 -5.24 -7.70
CA GLY A 92 6.54 -4.13 -8.57
C GLY A 92 6.92 -2.77 -7.99
N PHE A 93 6.69 -1.72 -8.78
CA PHE A 93 6.69 -0.34 -8.31
C PHE A 93 5.31 0.27 -8.56
N GLY A 94 4.63 0.67 -7.48
CA GLY A 94 3.31 1.28 -7.52
C GLY A 94 3.37 2.78 -7.71
N GLY A 95 3.73 3.51 -6.69
CA GLY A 95 3.70 4.98 -6.68
C GLY A 95 4.96 5.64 -7.22
N ILE A 96 4.78 6.79 -7.84
CA ILE A 96 5.82 7.77 -8.18
C ILE A 96 5.23 9.17 -8.13
N CYS A 97 5.96 10.12 -7.55
CA CYS A 97 5.57 11.52 -7.52
C CYS A 97 6.80 12.42 -7.42
N SER A 98 6.82 13.50 -8.17
CA SER A 98 7.80 14.58 -8.09
C SER A 98 7.27 15.77 -7.27
N SER A 99 8.18 16.51 -6.66
CA SER A 99 7.83 17.77 -5.99
C SER A 99 7.86 18.94 -6.96
N PRO A 100 6.77 19.72 -7.09
CA PRO A 100 6.82 20.94 -7.89
C PRO A 100 7.61 22.07 -7.21
N GLN A 101 7.86 21.97 -5.90
CA GLN A 101 8.59 23.00 -5.13
C GLN A 101 10.11 22.77 -5.10
N VAL A 102 10.52 21.50 -5.12
CA VAL A 102 11.93 21.12 -5.00
C VAL A 102 12.34 20.29 -6.21
N PRO A 103 13.01 20.89 -7.19
CA PRO A 103 13.46 20.18 -8.37
C PRO A 103 14.33 18.98 -8.01
N GLY A 104 14.02 17.83 -8.60
CA GLY A 104 14.75 16.57 -8.37
C GLY A 104 14.28 15.77 -7.16
N LEU A 105 13.40 16.32 -6.30
CA LEU A 105 12.80 15.58 -5.20
C LEU A 105 11.70 14.65 -5.74
N LEU A 106 11.89 13.35 -5.51
CA LEU A 106 10.93 12.30 -5.88
C LEU A 106 10.58 11.45 -4.66
N ALA A 107 9.36 10.96 -4.65
CA ALA A 107 8.92 9.86 -3.80
C ALA A 107 8.51 8.68 -4.69
N ALA A 108 8.90 7.47 -4.31
CA ALA A 108 8.47 6.25 -5.01
C ALA A 108 8.17 5.13 -4.02
N SER A 109 7.34 4.17 -4.43
CA SER A 109 7.02 3.02 -3.60
C SER A 109 7.12 1.71 -4.38
N THR A 110 7.51 0.65 -3.66
CA THR A 110 7.32 -0.71 -4.17
C THR A 110 5.84 -1.10 -4.14
N LEU A 111 5.51 -2.17 -4.84
CA LEU A 111 4.20 -2.81 -4.82
C LEU A 111 4.40 -4.32 -4.68
N SER A 112 3.79 -4.90 -3.64
CA SER A 112 3.85 -6.34 -3.32
C SER A 112 5.25 -6.88 -2.99
N GLU A 113 6.10 -6.09 -2.32
CA GLU A 113 7.35 -6.62 -1.79
C GLU A 113 7.05 -7.58 -0.62
N LYS A 114 7.52 -8.83 -0.73
CA LYS A 114 7.18 -9.93 0.19
C LYS A 114 7.53 -9.68 1.66
N ARG A 115 8.51 -8.82 1.92
CA ARG A 115 8.94 -8.45 3.28
C ARG A 115 8.30 -7.17 3.80
N GLY A 116 7.37 -6.62 3.05
CA GLY A 116 6.71 -5.35 3.26
C GLY A 116 7.22 -4.27 2.32
N ASP A 117 6.31 -3.47 1.82
CA ASP A 117 6.62 -2.44 0.85
C ASP A 117 7.55 -1.36 1.41
N ILE A 118 8.19 -0.67 0.49
CA ILE A 118 9.25 0.31 0.77
C ILE A 118 8.85 1.64 0.15
N VAL A 119 9.04 2.73 0.90
CA VAL A 119 9.02 4.09 0.36
C VAL A 119 10.43 4.57 0.16
N PHE A 120 10.72 5.06 -1.02
CA PHE A 120 12.00 5.66 -1.41
C PHE A 120 11.89 7.16 -1.57
N ILE A 121 12.99 7.85 -1.31
CA ILE A 121 13.20 9.26 -1.61
C ILE A 121 14.42 9.42 -2.52
N SER A 122 14.29 10.24 -3.54
CA SER A 122 15.42 10.75 -4.35
C SER A 122 15.43 12.27 -4.26
N ARG A 123 16.64 12.86 -4.34
CA ARG A 123 16.86 14.32 -4.37
C ARG A 123 17.55 14.80 -5.63
N ASP A 124 17.74 13.91 -6.60
CA ASP A 124 18.53 14.08 -7.82
C ASP A 124 17.86 13.48 -9.05
N TYR A 125 16.54 13.63 -9.16
CA TYR A 125 15.74 13.13 -10.28
C TYR A 125 15.74 11.61 -10.45
N GLY A 126 16.08 10.85 -9.41
CA GLY A 126 16.13 9.40 -9.42
C GLY A 126 17.51 8.82 -9.74
N ASP A 127 18.57 9.64 -9.87
CA ASP A 127 19.93 9.15 -10.07
C ASP A 127 20.40 8.34 -8.85
N THR A 128 20.01 8.78 -7.63
CA THR A 128 20.21 8.03 -6.39
C THR A 128 18.92 7.96 -5.56
N TRP A 129 18.80 6.88 -4.76
CA TRP A 129 17.66 6.64 -3.91
C TRP A 129 18.07 6.26 -2.49
N GLU A 130 17.32 6.76 -1.52
CA GLU A 130 17.40 6.40 -0.12
C GLU A 130 16.09 5.74 0.32
N VAL A 131 16.17 4.77 1.23
CA VAL A 131 14.97 4.19 1.87
C VAL A 131 14.45 5.18 2.91
N ASN A 132 13.24 5.68 2.70
CA ASN A 132 12.57 6.57 3.64
C ASN A 132 11.76 5.79 4.66
N LEU A 133 11.06 4.74 4.23
CA LEU A 133 10.25 3.87 5.09
C LEU A 133 10.38 2.42 4.65
N HIS A 134 10.55 1.52 5.62
CA HIS A 134 10.47 0.09 5.44
C HIS A 134 9.75 -0.56 6.61
N LYS A 135 9.06 -1.66 6.37
CA LYS A 135 8.33 -2.45 7.39
C LYS A 135 9.14 -2.74 8.65
N LEU A 136 10.45 -2.96 8.52
CA LEU A 136 11.32 -3.26 9.66
C LEU A 136 11.65 -2.03 10.51
N ASP A 137 11.32 -0.83 10.05
CA ASP A 137 11.52 0.42 10.77
C ASP A 137 10.34 0.73 11.70
N ASN A 138 10.03 -0.17 12.61
CA ASN A 138 8.90 -0.07 13.55
C ASN A 138 8.86 1.26 14.33
N ASN A 139 9.98 1.98 14.42
CA ASN A 139 10.05 3.28 15.10
C ASN A 139 9.63 4.46 14.22
N ARG A 140 9.34 4.24 12.95
CA ARG A 140 8.94 5.30 12.00
C ARG A 140 7.44 5.36 11.75
N ILE A 141 6.67 4.38 12.24
CA ILE A 141 5.22 4.31 12.01
C ILE A 141 4.49 4.46 13.34
N TYR A 142 3.51 5.35 13.35
CA TYR A 142 2.58 5.56 14.45
C TYR A 142 1.16 5.30 14.00
N PHE A 143 0.34 4.83 14.93
CA PHE A 143 -1.08 4.59 14.68
C PHE A 143 -1.91 5.51 15.55
N ASN A 144 -2.65 6.42 14.91
CA ASN A 144 -3.58 7.33 15.55
C ASN A 144 -4.98 6.70 15.65
N THR A 145 -5.36 5.90 14.65
CA THR A 145 -6.64 5.22 14.59
C THR A 145 -6.61 3.93 15.38
N SER A 146 -7.51 3.77 16.34
CA SER A 146 -7.45 2.69 17.33
C SER A 146 -7.47 1.29 16.71
N TYR A 147 -8.29 1.05 15.67
CA TYR A 147 -8.39 -0.27 15.04
C TYR A 147 -7.15 -0.66 14.22
N MET A 148 -6.30 0.30 13.85
CA MET A 148 -5.07 0.05 13.10
C MET A 148 -3.88 -0.28 14.02
N LYS A 149 -4.01 -0.08 15.32
CA LYS A 149 -2.94 -0.35 16.26
C LYS A 149 -2.61 -1.84 16.32
N PRO A 150 -1.31 -2.20 16.39
CA PRO A 150 -0.88 -3.61 16.43
C PRO A 150 -1.51 -4.42 17.55
N GLU A 151 -1.72 -3.82 18.72
CA GLU A 151 -2.38 -4.47 19.86
C GLU A 151 -3.84 -4.79 19.57
N PHE A 152 -4.47 -4.10 18.63
CA PHE A 152 -5.86 -4.31 18.26
C PHE A 152 -6.01 -5.41 17.20
N ASN A 153 -5.26 -5.32 16.09
CA ASN A 153 -5.42 -6.27 14.98
C ASN A 153 -4.32 -7.35 14.90
N GLY A 154 -3.30 -7.29 15.77
CA GLY A 154 -2.23 -8.28 15.82
C GLY A 154 -1.29 -8.28 14.61
N ASN A 155 -1.54 -7.46 13.60
CA ASN A 155 -0.79 -7.44 12.37
C ASN A 155 0.16 -6.25 12.32
N THR A 156 1.47 -6.52 12.26
CA THR A 156 2.51 -5.51 12.04
C THR A 156 2.76 -5.23 10.55
N SER A 157 2.04 -5.92 9.67
CA SER A 157 2.24 -5.93 8.22
C SER A 157 1.35 -4.93 7.50
N LEU A 158 1.11 -3.75 8.07
CA LEU A 158 0.18 -2.77 7.52
C LEU A 158 0.70 -2.03 6.29
N ILE A 159 1.99 -2.13 5.99
CA ILE A 159 2.59 -1.53 4.79
C ILE A 159 2.73 -2.61 3.73
N HIS A 160 1.67 -2.78 2.95
CA HIS A 160 1.65 -3.67 1.80
C HIS A 160 0.70 -3.13 0.74
N TRP A 161 0.96 -3.46 -0.51
CA TRP A 161 0.20 -2.96 -1.66
C TRP A 161 0.17 -1.43 -1.74
N LEU A 162 1.36 -0.82 -1.62
CA LEU A 162 1.49 0.62 -1.83
C LEU A 162 1.25 0.95 -3.30
N SER A 163 0.01 1.25 -3.66
CA SER A 163 -0.37 1.45 -5.06
C SER A 163 -0.14 2.87 -5.54
N ASP A 164 -0.03 3.85 -4.64
CA ASP A 164 0.26 5.23 -5.01
C ASP A 164 0.89 6.02 -3.86
N ILE A 165 1.69 7.04 -4.20
CA ILE A 165 2.29 8.00 -3.28
C ILE A 165 2.21 9.39 -3.89
N LYS A 166 1.89 10.41 -3.07
CA LYS A 166 1.78 11.81 -3.52
C LYS A 166 2.47 12.76 -2.55
N ILE A 167 3.24 13.68 -3.12
CA ILE A 167 3.81 14.84 -2.43
C ILE A 167 2.81 15.99 -2.54
N ASN A 168 2.53 16.65 -1.41
CA ASN A 168 1.67 17.83 -1.42
C ASN A 168 2.35 18.94 -2.26
N PRO A 169 1.67 19.48 -3.30
CA PRO A 169 2.27 20.50 -4.14
C PRO A 169 2.55 21.83 -3.43
N PHE A 170 2.01 22.03 -2.23
CA PHE A 170 2.16 23.24 -1.42
C PHE A 170 3.13 23.05 -0.24
N ASP A 171 3.48 21.81 0.10
CA ASP A 171 4.44 21.46 1.14
C ASP A 171 5.13 20.14 0.80
N TYR A 172 6.36 20.22 0.33
CA TYR A 172 7.12 19.04 -0.09
C TYR A 172 7.46 18.06 1.04
N ASN A 173 7.28 18.45 2.29
CA ASN A 173 7.41 17.56 3.44
C ASN A 173 6.12 16.82 3.79
N ASP A 174 4.98 17.28 3.30
CA ASP A 174 3.71 16.60 3.45
C ASP A 174 3.53 15.58 2.31
N VAL A 175 3.63 14.31 2.66
CA VAL A 175 3.54 13.19 1.71
C VAL A 175 2.56 12.17 2.24
N ILE A 176 1.74 11.62 1.35
CA ILE A 176 0.79 10.56 1.66
C ILE A 176 0.97 9.36 0.72
N PHE A 177 0.68 8.17 1.21
CA PHE A 177 0.52 6.97 0.39
C PHE A 177 -0.69 6.16 0.86
N ASN A 178 -1.22 5.34 -0.02
CA ASN A 178 -2.24 4.36 0.32
C ASN A 178 -1.70 2.93 0.30
N THR A 179 -2.31 2.09 1.12
CA THR A 179 -2.02 0.66 1.23
C THR A 179 -3.31 -0.14 1.12
N GLY A 180 -3.22 -1.48 1.14
CA GLY A 180 -4.39 -2.34 1.30
C GLY A 180 -5.14 -2.16 2.63
N THR A 181 -4.58 -1.45 3.60
CA THR A 181 -5.18 -1.26 4.93
C THR A 181 -5.54 0.18 5.26
N GLY A 182 -5.20 1.14 4.43
CA GLY A 182 -5.55 2.53 4.68
C GLY A 182 -4.59 3.54 4.07
N VAL A 183 -4.67 4.77 4.55
CA VAL A 183 -3.84 5.90 4.11
C VAL A 183 -2.86 6.27 5.22
N PHE A 184 -1.61 6.47 4.85
CA PHE A 184 -0.54 6.93 5.74
C PHE A 184 0.05 8.24 5.23
N GLY A 185 0.58 9.05 6.12
CA GLY A 185 1.22 10.30 5.75
C GLY A 185 2.29 10.74 6.73
N THR A 186 3.13 11.65 6.23
CA THR A 186 4.18 12.33 7.01
C THR A 186 4.12 13.82 6.77
N TYR A 187 4.67 14.61 7.70
CA TYR A 187 4.90 16.06 7.56
C TYR A 187 6.40 16.43 7.59
N ASN A 188 7.27 15.43 7.53
CA ASN A 188 8.71 15.64 7.56
C ASN A 188 9.46 14.68 6.61
N PHE A 189 8.94 14.51 5.39
CA PHE A 189 9.38 13.54 4.39
C PHE A 189 10.89 13.61 4.10
N THR A 190 11.46 14.80 4.05
CA THR A 190 12.90 15.00 3.73
C THR A 190 13.84 14.89 4.93
N SER A 191 13.29 14.65 6.12
CA SER A 191 14.09 14.48 7.35
C SER A 191 14.66 13.06 7.45
N ASP A 192 15.88 12.95 7.99
CA ASP A 192 16.50 11.66 8.31
C ASP A 192 15.69 10.88 9.38
N ASP A 193 14.97 11.60 10.25
CA ASP A 193 14.03 11.05 11.23
C ASP A 193 12.56 11.18 10.74
N CYS A 194 12.30 10.86 9.49
CA CYS A 194 10.95 10.88 8.94
C CYS A 194 10.05 9.94 9.72
N LYS A 195 8.86 10.43 10.10
CA LYS A 195 7.84 9.70 10.84
C LYS A 195 6.55 9.67 10.05
N TRP A 196 5.93 8.50 10.01
CA TRP A 196 4.69 8.25 9.30
C TRP A 196 3.57 7.91 10.27
N CYS A 197 2.36 8.35 9.99
CA CYS A 197 1.19 7.98 10.76
C CYS A 197 0.01 7.66 9.84
N ASP A 198 -0.93 6.86 10.32
CA ASP A 198 -2.20 6.67 9.64
C ASP A 198 -2.99 7.98 9.59
N ARG A 199 -3.67 8.22 8.46
CA ARG A 199 -4.55 9.36 8.20
C ARG A 199 -5.94 8.89 7.81
N CYS A 200 -6.44 7.88 8.53
CA CYS A 200 -7.71 7.23 8.22
C CYS A 200 -8.90 7.82 8.96
N PHE A 201 -8.68 8.72 9.94
CA PHE A 201 -9.78 9.28 10.72
C PHE A 201 -10.80 9.99 9.83
N GLY A 202 -12.05 9.55 9.91
CA GLY A 202 -13.17 10.07 9.13
C GLY A 202 -13.25 9.57 7.69
N ILE A 203 -12.31 8.69 7.28
CA ILE A 203 -12.32 8.00 5.98
C ILE A 203 -12.09 6.50 6.16
N GLU A 204 -12.33 6.01 7.39
CA GLU A 204 -12.21 4.59 7.70
C GLU A 204 -13.13 3.80 6.76
N GLU A 205 -12.54 2.83 6.07
CA GLU A 205 -13.26 1.88 5.26
C GLU A 205 -12.97 0.48 5.76
N THR A 206 -14.03 -0.24 6.08
CA THR A 206 -13.99 -1.67 6.37
C THR A 206 -14.99 -2.39 5.47
N VAL A 207 -14.68 -3.62 5.12
CA VAL A 207 -15.56 -4.43 4.26
C VAL A 207 -16.61 -5.08 5.15
N HIS A 208 -17.69 -4.34 5.43
CA HIS A 208 -18.83 -4.89 6.16
C HIS A 208 -19.60 -5.88 5.27
N ILE A 209 -19.56 -7.14 5.65
CA ILE A 209 -20.24 -8.22 4.90
C ILE A 209 -21.65 -8.40 5.42
N ASN A 210 -21.80 -8.38 6.76
CA ASN A 210 -23.11 -8.51 7.37
C ASN A 210 -23.16 -7.86 8.76
N VAL A 211 -24.30 -7.28 9.11
CA VAL A 211 -24.52 -6.64 10.41
C VAL A 211 -25.82 -7.14 11.02
N TYR A 212 -25.77 -7.57 12.28
CA TYR A 212 -26.92 -8.04 13.05
C TYR A 212 -27.07 -7.23 14.33
N SER A 213 -28.33 -7.04 14.74
CA SER A 213 -28.68 -6.46 16.04
C SER A 213 -29.49 -7.47 16.84
N PRO A 214 -28.93 -8.09 17.88
CA PRO A 214 -29.69 -8.96 18.77
C PRO A 214 -30.84 -8.21 19.43
N HIS A 215 -31.99 -8.88 19.58
CA HIS A 215 -33.20 -8.26 20.15
C HIS A 215 -33.14 -8.09 21.68
N ALA A 216 -32.15 -8.69 22.35
CA ALA A 216 -31.90 -8.59 23.77
C ALA A 216 -30.46 -8.99 24.11
N GLY A 217 -30.06 -8.83 25.37
CA GLY A 217 -28.70 -9.14 25.84
C GLY A 217 -27.81 -7.89 25.88
N ASP A 218 -26.52 -8.11 26.12
CA ASP A 218 -25.55 -7.02 26.29
C ASP A 218 -24.97 -6.56 24.94
N VAL A 219 -24.98 -7.41 23.91
CA VAL A 219 -24.52 -7.10 22.58
C VAL A 219 -25.62 -6.40 21.80
N ILE A 220 -25.34 -5.20 21.31
CA ILE A 220 -26.30 -4.39 20.57
C ILE A 220 -26.09 -4.49 19.04
N ALA A 221 -24.90 -4.85 18.61
CA ALA A 221 -24.59 -5.10 17.21
C ALA A 221 -23.46 -6.13 17.06
N ILE A 222 -23.56 -6.92 16.01
CA ILE A 222 -22.55 -7.90 15.59
C ILE A 222 -22.23 -7.55 14.14
N ASP A 223 -20.95 -7.39 13.86
CA ASP A 223 -20.46 -6.99 12.55
C ASP A 223 -19.49 -8.04 12.02
N ALA A 224 -19.85 -8.67 10.91
CA ALA A 224 -19.00 -9.61 10.18
C ALA A 224 -18.23 -8.84 9.11
N VAL A 225 -16.92 -8.84 9.21
CA VAL A 225 -16.04 -7.95 8.44
C VAL A 225 -14.98 -8.76 7.69
N GLY A 226 -14.73 -8.37 6.44
CA GLY A 226 -13.59 -8.87 5.66
C GLY A 226 -12.28 -8.30 6.20
N ASP A 227 -11.22 -9.10 6.17
CA ASP A 227 -9.84 -8.76 6.53
C ASP A 227 -9.58 -8.43 8.01
N LEU A 228 -10.64 -8.18 8.79
CA LEU A 228 -10.55 -7.85 10.22
C LEU A 228 -11.31 -8.82 11.11
N GLY A 229 -11.95 -9.84 10.55
CA GLY A 229 -12.73 -10.86 11.24
C GLY A 229 -14.13 -10.40 11.59
N GLY A 230 -14.29 -9.54 12.55
CA GLY A 230 -15.58 -9.02 12.95
C GLY A 230 -15.61 -8.61 14.41
N PHE A 231 -16.71 -7.99 14.82
CA PHE A 231 -16.81 -7.32 16.09
C PHE A 231 -18.19 -7.50 16.73
N ALA A 232 -18.21 -7.53 18.07
CA ALA A 232 -19.45 -7.44 18.84
C ALA A 232 -19.42 -6.13 19.66
N PHE A 233 -20.44 -5.31 19.46
CA PHE A 233 -20.56 -4.01 20.11
C PHE A 233 -21.54 -4.07 21.27
N THR A 234 -21.15 -3.51 22.39
CA THR A 234 -22.04 -3.28 23.55
C THR A 234 -22.45 -1.81 23.67
N LYS A 235 -21.82 -0.94 22.87
CA LYS A 235 -22.10 0.51 22.77
C LYS A 235 -21.84 0.98 21.35
N THR A 236 -22.57 1.99 20.89
CA THR A 236 -22.42 2.58 19.56
C THR A 236 -21.46 3.77 19.52
N ASP A 237 -21.14 4.34 20.68
CA ASP A 237 -20.32 5.55 20.83
C ASP A 237 -18.88 5.25 21.25
N MET A 238 -18.51 3.98 21.28
CA MET A 238 -17.15 3.55 21.64
C MET A 238 -16.63 2.53 20.62
N PRO A 239 -15.37 2.61 20.22
CA PRO A 239 -14.76 1.62 19.36
C PRO A 239 -14.76 0.24 20.05
N CYS A 240 -14.97 -0.81 19.28
CA CYS A 240 -14.78 -2.17 19.77
C CYS A 240 -13.30 -2.41 20.04
N THR A 241 -12.98 -3.09 21.12
CA THR A 241 -11.59 -3.32 21.54
C THR A 241 -11.02 -4.66 21.07
N ASN A 242 -11.90 -5.61 20.69
CA ASN A 242 -11.48 -6.95 20.30
C ASN A 242 -12.24 -7.41 19.06
N SER A 243 -11.51 -7.93 18.09
CA SER A 243 -12.09 -8.71 16.99
C SER A 243 -12.40 -10.14 17.44
N PHE A 244 -13.22 -10.84 16.65
CA PHE A 244 -13.48 -12.25 16.89
C PHE A 244 -12.22 -13.09 16.79
N ALA A 245 -12.10 -14.06 17.71
CA ALA A 245 -10.98 -14.97 17.79
C ALA A 245 -11.45 -16.37 18.21
N ASP A 246 -10.66 -17.38 17.92
CA ASP A 246 -10.87 -18.73 18.42
C ASP A 246 -10.53 -18.84 19.92
N ALA A 247 -10.69 -20.05 20.47
CA ALA A 247 -10.42 -20.32 21.91
C ALA A 247 -8.94 -20.17 22.29
N ASP A 248 -8.04 -20.24 21.31
CA ASP A 248 -6.59 -20.09 21.50
C ASP A 248 -6.14 -18.63 21.31
N GLY A 249 -7.09 -17.73 21.00
CA GLY A 249 -6.84 -16.30 20.79
C GLY A 249 -6.37 -15.95 19.37
N ASN A 250 -6.41 -16.90 18.42
CA ASN A 250 -6.13 -16.60 17.02
C ASN A 250 -7.30 -15.85 16.41
N ARG A 251 -7.04 -14.68 15.85
CA ARG A 251 -8.07 -13.85 15.23
C ARG A 251 -8.51 -14.42 13.89
N TYR A 252 -9.79 -14.32 13.62
CA TYR A 252 -10.30 -14.59 12.28
C TYR A 252 -9.87 -13.46 11.32
N ILE A 253 -9.52 -13.82 10.10
CA ILE A 253 -9.15 -12.83 9.07
C ILE A 253 -10.42 -12.26 8.46
N THR A 254 -11.38 -13.12 8.10
CA THR A 254 -12.65 -12.72 7.50
C THR A 254 -13.77 -13.52 8.13
N CYS A 255 -14.80 -12.84 8.60
CA CYS A 255 -16.08 -13.43 8.92
C CYS A 255 -17.10 -13.06 7.85
N ILE A 256 -17.70 -14.06 7.23
CA ILE A 256 -18.67 -13.85 6.14
C ILE A 256 -20.09 -13.78 6.64
N ASN A 257 -20.33 -14.26 7.85
CA ASN A 257 -21.65 -14.24 8.47
C ASN A 257 -21.57 -14.30 9.99
N ALA A 258 -22.59 -13.80 10.65
CA ALA A 258 -22.80 -13.94 12.09
C ALA A 258 -24.27 -14.15 12.37
N ASP A 259 -24.59 -14.82 13.48
CA ASP A 259 -25.94 -14.98 13.96
C ASP A 259 -25.93 -15.19 15.49
N TYR A 260 -27.08 -15.12 16.12
CA TYR A 260 -27.24 -15.29 17.56
C TYR A 260 -28.43 -16.22 17.88
N THR A 261 -28.46 -16.77 19.08
CA THR A 261 -29.56 -17.64 19.49
C THR A 261 -30.66 -16.84 20.20
N ASP A 262 -31.90 -16.98 19.77
CA ASP A 262 -33.06 -16.26 20.35
C ASP A 262 -33.23 -16.52 21.86
N ASN A 263 -32.96 -17.74 22.32
CA ASN A 263 -33.10 -18.11 23.73
C ASN A 263 -31.92 -17.64 24.61
N ASN A 264 -30.82 -17.23 24.00
CA ASN A 264 -29.66 -16.66 24.67
C ASN A 264 -28.92 -15.71 23.72
N PRO A 265 -29.37 -14.46 23.60
CA PRO A 265 -28.84 -13.50 22.64
C PRO A 265 -27.35 -13.15 22.84
N ASN A 266 -26.77 -13.46 23.99
CA ASN A 266 -25.34 -13.31 24.22
C ASN A 266 -24.52 -14.46 23.61
N ARG A 267 -25.14 -15.48 23.04
CA ARG A 267 -24.48 -16.57 22.34
C ARG A 267 -24.51 -16.30 20.84
N VAL A 268 -23.35 -15.93 20.32
CA VAL A 268 -23.11 -15.58 18.92
C VAL A 268 -22.34 -16.70 18.23
N VAL A 269 -22.68 -16.97 16.98
CA VAL A 269 -21.95 -17.85 16.08
C VAL A 269 -21.46 -17.01 14.91
N VAL A 270 -20.20 -17.17 14.54
CA VAL A 270 -19.58 -16.52 13.39
C VAL A 270 -18.97 -17.56 12.46
N THR A 271 -18.95 -17.27 11.16
CA THR A 271 -18.40 -18.17 10.10
C THR A 271 -17.50 -17.41 9.17
#